data_c662376430056fc86e2457fc0987186e
#
_entry.id   c662376430056fc86e2457fc0987186e
#
_cell.length_a   1.000
_cell.length_b   1.000
_cell.length_c   1.000
_cell.angle_alpha   90.00
_cell.angle_beta   90.00
_cell.angle_gamma   90.00
#
_symmetry.space_group_name_H-M   'P 1'
#
loop_
_entity.id
_entity.type
_entity.pdbx_description
1 polymer ?
#
loop_
_entity_poly.entity_id
_entity_poly.type
_entity_poly.pdbx_seq_one_letter_code
_entity_poly.pdbx_strand_id
1 'polypeptide(L)'
;MKNLALQKAILKILDRLNHVALREATLGSEVEIAMDRPVTSAEFQDELRFLEMHELIKRDFDSFDETLWSITDKGSYALRGL
;
A
#
# COMPACT_ATOMS: atom_id res chain seq x y z
N MET A 1 -9.48 -5.69 -11.44
CA MET A 1 -8.84 -7.02 -11.44
C MET A 1 -7.83 -7.10 -10.32
N LYS A 2 -7.80 -8.21 -9.58
CA LYS A 2 -6.86 -8.37 -8.47
C LYS A 2 -5.46 -8.63 -8.98
N ASN A 3 -4.51 -7.93 -8.40
CA ASN A 3 -3.10 -8.17 -8.66
C ASN A 3 -2.42 -8.51 -7.32
N LEU A 4 -2.32 -9.78 -7.04
CA LEU A 4 -1.80 -10.25 -5.75
C LEU A 4 -0.35 -9.82 -5.52
N ALA A 5 0.48 -9.85 -6.56
CA ALA A 5 1.87 -9.42 -6.46
C ALA A 5 1.97 -7.95 -6.06
N LEU A 6 1.10 -7.10 -6.62
CA LEU A 6 1.06 -5.68 -6.31
C LEU A 6 0.56 -5.45 -4.88
N GLN A 7 -0.48 -6.17 -4.47
CA GLN A 7 -1.00 -6.10 -3.09
C GLN A 7 0.10 -6.48 -2.10
N LYS A 8 0.81 -7.56 -2.37
CA LYS A 8 1.89 -8.04 -1.51
C LYS A 8 3.02 -7.02 -1.42
N ALA A 9 3.38 -6.39 -2.55
CA ALA A 9 4.42 -5.35 -2.57
C ALA A 9 4.02 -4.16 -1.70
N ILE A 10 2.79 -3.69 -1.83
CA ILE A 10 2.27 -2.58 -1.02
C ILE A 10 2.35 -2.93 0.47
N LEU A 11 1.83 -4.09 0.83
CA LEU A 11 1.81 -4.51 2.23
C LEU A 11 3.21 -4.68 2.81
N LYS A 12 4.13 -5.26 2.04
CA LYS A 12 5.52 -5.44 2.50
C LYS A 12 6.22 -4.10 2.75
N ILE A 13 6.03 -3.14 1.85
CA ILE A 13 6.65 -1.83 2.00
C ILE A 13 6.12 -1.13 3.25
N LEU A 14 4.80 -1.13 3.43
CA LEU A 14 4.19 -0.49 4.59
C LEU A 14 4.51 -1.23 5.89
N ASP A 15 4.61 -2.55 5.85
CA ASP A 15 4.94 -3.35 7.04
C ASP A 15 6.35 -3.04 7.55
N ARG A 16 7.31 -2.81 6.65
CA ARG A 16 8.67 -2.44 7.02
C ARG A 16 8.74 -1.12 7.77
N LEU A 17 7.76 -0.24 7.57
CA LEU A 17 7.71 1.06 8.23
C LEU A 17 7.05 1.00 9.62
N ASN A 18 6.59 -0.17 10.03
CA ASN A 18 6.07 -0.42 11.37
C ASN A 18 5.02 0.61 11.80
N HIS A 19 3.94 0.74 11.02
CA HIS A 19 2.81 1.65 11.24
C HIS A 19 3.11 3.14 11.01
N VAL A 20 4.31 3.48 10.55
CA VAL A 20 4.59 4.86 10.12
C VAL A 20 3.92 5.08 8.77
N ALA A 21 3.19 6.20 8.64
CA ALA A 21 2.48 6.50 7.40
C ALA A 21 3.42 6.97 6.31
N LEU A 22 3.16 6.56 5.08
CA LEU A 22 3.95 6.89 3.90
C LEU A 22 3.07 7.63 2.90
N ARG A 23 3.59 8.68 2.28
CA ARG A 23 2.86 9.41 1.24
C ARG A 23 2.57 8.50 0.07
N GLU A 24 1.38 8.66 -0.52
CA GLU A 24 0.95 7.83 -1.64
C GLU A 24 1.92 7.88 -2.82
N ALA A 25 2.43 9.06 -3.17
CA ALA A 25 3.40 9.19 -4.26
C ALA A 25 4.69 8.43 -3.98
N THR A 26 5.19 8.50 -2.76
CA THR A 26 6.39 7.77 -2.35
C THR A 26 6.14 6.26 -2.36
N LEU A 27 4.97 5.85 -1.88
CA LEU A 27 4.58 4.44 -1.91
C LEU A 27 4.55 3.92 -3.35
N GLY A 28 3.98 4.69 -4.27
CA GLY A 28 3.96 4.33 -5.68
C GLY A 28 5.33 4.11 -6.27
N SER A 29 6.27 5.01 -5.96
CA SER A 29 7.67 4.88 -6.44
C SER A 29 8.34 3.65 -5.87
N GLU A 30 8.15 3.38 -4.56
CA GLU A 30 8.72 2.21 -3.90
C GLU A 30 8.16 0.91 -4.46
N VAL A 31 6.87 0.90 -4.77
CA VAL A 31 6.20 -0.27 -5.36
C VAL A 31 6.77 -0.58 -6.75
N GLU A 32 7.00 0.44 -7.57
CA GLU A 32 7.59 0.23 -8.90
C GLU A 32 8.99 -0.36 -8.81
N ILE A 33 9.77 0.09 -7.85
CA ILE A 33 11.11 -0.46 -7.60
C ILE A 33 10.99 -1.93 -7.18
N ALA A 34 10.09 -2.22 -6.25
CA ALA A 34 9.90 -3.57 -5.73
C ALA A 34 9.39 -4.54 -6.79
N MET A 35 8.51 -4.07 -7.67
CA MET A 35 7.94 -4.89 -8.75
C MET A 35 8.87 -5.00 -9.95
N ASP A 36 9.88 -4.14 -10.03
CA ASP A 36 10.81 -4.05 -11.16
C ASP A 36 10.09 -3.87 -12.50
N ARG A 37 9.00 -3.09 -12.48
CA ARG A 37 8.24 -2.74 -13.67
C ARG A 37 7.38 -1.50 -13.40
N PRO A 38 6.98 -0.78 -14.45
CA PRO A 38 6.02 0.32 -14.28
C PRO A 38 4.68 -0.23 -13.77
N VAL A 39 4.04 0.55 -12.92
CA VAL A 39 2.70 0.26 -12.42
C VAL A 39 1.82 1.44 -12.82
N THR A 40 0.72 1.16 -13.51
CA THR A 40 -0.16 2.23 -13.94
C THR A 40 -0.88 2.83 -12.73
N SER A 41 -1.28 4.09 -12.87
CA SER A 41 -2.05 4.77 -11.84
C SER A 41 -3.35 4.01 -11.53
N ALA A 42 -4.01 3.49 -12.56
CA ALA A 42 -5.25 2.74 -12.38
C ALA A 42 -5.03 1.46 -11.58
N GLU A 43 -3.98 0.69 -11.91
CA GLU A 43 -3.64 -0.53 -11.17
C GLU A 43 -3.37 -0.21 -9.70
N PHE A 44 -2.56 0.81 -9.46
CA PHE A 44 -2.16 1.20 -8.11
C PHE A 44 -3.38 1.63 -7.28
N GLN A 45 -4.20 2.50 -7.84
CA GLN A 45 -5.40 2.98 -7.14
C GLN A 45 -6.40 1.85 -6.87
N ASP A 46 -6.57 0.94 -7.81
CA ASP A 46 -7.48 -0.20 -7.63
C ASP A 46 -7.03 -1.08 -6.47
N GLU A 47 -5.73 -1.36 -6.37
CA GLU A 47 -5.24 -2.20 -5.29
C GLU A 47 -5.23 -1.49 -3.94
N LEU A 48 -4.95 -0.18 -3.92
CA LEU A 48 -5.06 0.59 -2.69
C LEU A 48 -6.49 0.57 -2.17
N ARG A 49 -7.46 0.77 -3.08
CA ARG A 49 -8.88 0.74 -2.72
C ARG A 49 -9.30 -0.62 -2.18
N PHE A 50 -8.84 -1.69 -2.83
CA PHE A 50 -9.12 -3.05 -2.39
C PHE A 50 -8.57 -3.28 -0.97
N LEU A 51 -7.31 -2.93 -0.74
CA LEU A 51 -6.68 -3.13 0.55
C LEU A 51 -7.33 -2.29 1.65
N GLU A 52 -7.72 -1.07 1.32
CA GLU A 52 -8.43 -0.19 2.27
C GLU A 52 -9.81 -0.77 2.62
N MET A 53 -10.54 -1.25 1.63
CA MET A 53 -11.87 -1.84 1.85
C MET A 53 -11.81 -3.06 2.76
N HIS A 54 -10.73 -3.82 2.69
CA HIS A 54 -10.53 -4.98 3.55
C HIS A 54 -9.83 -4.64 4.87
N GLU A 55 -9.64 -3.35 5.14
CA GLU A 55 -9.03 -2.85 6.37
C GLU A 55 -7.59 -3.34 6.59
N LEU A 56 -6.88 -3.63 5.51
CA LEU A 56 -5.49 -4.07 5.57
C LEU A 56 -4.53 -2.89 5.61
N ILE A 57 -4.95 -1.77 5.04
CA ILE A 57 -4.24 -0.49 5.12
C ILE A 57 -5.23 0.58 5.53
N LYS A 58 -4.72 1.68 6.06
CA LYS A 58 -5.57 2.81 6.43
C LYS A 58 -5.06 4.09 5.81
N ARG A 59 -6.00 4.97 5.48
CA ARG A 59 -5.72 6.27 4.89
C ARG A 59 -5.69 7.33 5.99
N ASP A 60 -4.77 8.28 5.82
CA ASP A 60 -4.74 9.47 6.63
C ASP A 60 -4.32 10.64 5.74
N PHE A 61 -4.28 11.82 6.26
CA PHE A 61 -3.90 13.02 5.50
C PHE A 61 -2.91 13.82 6.34
N ASP A 62 -1.91 14.39 5.66
CA ASP A 62 -0.98 15.28 6.33
C ASP A 62 -1.55 16.71 6.40
N SER A 63 -0.76 17.66 6.89
CA SER A 63 -1.19 19.05 7.03
C SER A 63 -1.44 19.76 5.70
N PHE A 64 -1.02 19.16 4.59
CA PHE A 64 -1.25 19.68 3.24
C PHE A 64 -2.32 18.89 2.50
N ASP A 65 -3.11 18.09 3.21
CA ASP A 65 -4.15 17.22 2.65
C ASP A 65 -3.63 16.17 1.66
N GLU A 66 -2.35 15.84 1.73
CA GLU A 66 -1.80 14.74 0.94
C GLU A 66 -2.14 13.42 1.59
N THR A 67 -2.50 12.44 0.77
CA THR A 67 -2.87 11.11 1.25
C THR A 67 -1.65 10.36 1.79
N LEU A 68 -1.82 9.82 3.00
CA LEU A 68 -0.84 8.96 3.66
C LEU A 68 -1.43 7.57 3.83
N TRP A 69 -0.59 6.56 3.71
CA TRP A 69 -0.98 5.17 3.88
C TRP A 69 -0.12 4.51 4.95
N SER A 70 -0.76 3.69 5.78
CA SER A 70 -0.04 2.87 6.75
C SER A 70 -0.69 1.50 6.82
N ILE A 71 0.08 0.50 7.28
CA ILE A 71 -0.46 -0.84 7.44
C ILE A 71 -1.25 -0.93 8.76
N THR A 72 -2.28 -1.75 8.77
CA THR A 72 -3.03 -2.07 9.98
C THR A 72 -2.50 -3.37 10.58
N ASP A 73 -2.89 -3.68 11.82
CA ASP A 73 -2.55 -4.97 12.42
C ASP A 73 -3.10 -6.11 11.58
N LYS A 74 -4.30 -5.94 11.06
CA LYS A 74 -4.92 -6.92 10.17
C LYS A 74 -4.09 -7.11 8.89
N GLY A 75 -3.55 -6.00 8.35
CA GLY A 75 -2.69 -6.04 7.18
C GLY A 75 -1.39 -6.80 7.44
N SER A 76 -0.73 -6.52 8.56
CA SER A 76 0.48 -7.25 8.95
C SER A 76 0.22 -8.74 9.11
N TYR A 77 -0.89 -9.08 9.73
CA TYR A 77 -1.29 -10.46 9.92
C TYR A 77 -1.56 -11.16 8.58
N ALA A 78 -2.30 -10.49 7.69
CA ALA A 78 -2.60 -11.02 6.36
C ALA A 78 -1.33 -11.24 5.54
N LEU A 79 -0.37 -10.34 5.65
CA LEU A 79 0.90 -10.45 4.92
C LEU A 79 1.65 -11.74 5.27
N ARG A 80 1.58 -12.17 6.52
CA ARG A 80 2.25 -13.40 6.96
C ARG A 80 1.63 -14.65 6.35
N GLY A 81 0.39 -14.58 5.90
CA GLY A 81 -0.31 -15.69 5.26
C GLY A 81 -0.18 -15.72 3.73
N LEU A 82 0.50 -14.76 3.16
CA LEU A 82 0.64 -14.66 1.71
C LEU A 82 1.81 -15.47 1.15
#